data_47f5763ace8e24dd4a04ca90dc6f61c6
#
_entry.id   47f5763ace8e24dd4a04ca90dc6f61c6
#
_cell.length_a   1.000
_cell.length_b   1.000
_cell.length_c   1.000
_cell.angle_alpha   90.00
_cell.angle_beta   90.00
_cell.angle_gamma   90.00
#
_symmetry.space_group_name_H-M   'P 1'
#
loop_
_entity.id
_entity.type
_entity.pdbx_description
1 polymer ?
#
loop_
_entity_poly.entity_id
_entity_poly.type
_entity_poly.pdbx_seq_one_letter_code
_entity_poly.pdbx_strand_id
1 'polypeptide(L)'
;MIELVVVIAVIFILGALVLRVSSGVIERGKATKDMSNLRQIGIAIQTYLNDNDQILPATTTWPGTSTTPVLYVKYIATRKVFQSPFDKRPALETDLAPVSYSINTNMFVAAPGISRNILNVVSPSSTFLMAPKYTGNPTNASSWAGTTTSAPDLPVGAPAETRGTHNSGAKINVLFCDLHTETLTFGPAGTAGTFQDTTSNLGLKHWDPTK
;
A
#
# COMPACT_ATOMS: atom_id res chain seq x y z
N MET A 1 -12.22 -26.77 48.79
CA MET A 1 -11.65 -25.39 48.71
C MET A 1 -10.38 -25.33 47.89
N ILE A 2 -9.44 -26.25 48.07
CA ILE A 2 -8.19 -26.33 47.26
C ILE A 2 -8.49 -26.51 45.76
N GLU A 3 -9.50 -27.30 45.39
CA GLU A 3 -9.89 -27.58 44.00
C GLU A 3 -10.29 -26.30 43.24
N LEU A 4 -11.03 -25.38 43.89
CA LEU A 4 -11.43 -24.13 43.30
C LEU A 4 -10.22 -23.22 43.04
N VAL A 5 -9.25 -23.17 43.95
CA VAL A 5 -8.07 -22.35 43.85
C VAL A 5 -7.18 -22.84 42.68
N VAL A 6 -7.06 -24.16 42.52
CA VAL A 6 -6.29 -24.74 41.39
C VAL A 6 -6.96 -24.41 40.06
N VAL A 7 -8.26 -24.48 39.93
CA VAL A 7 -8.98 -24.15 38.68
C VAL A 7 -8.79 -22.69 38.32
N ILE A 8 -8.91 -21.74 39.24
CA ILE A 8 -8.71 -20.34 38.94
C ILE A 8 -7.24 -20.03 38.58
N ALA A 9 -6.28 -20.71 39.26
CA ALA A 9 -4.86 -20.54 38.93
C ALA A 9 -4.56 -20.99 37.49
N VAL A 10 -5.11 -22.12 37.04
CA VAL A 10 -4.96 -22.60 35.67
C VAL A 10 -5.58 -21.63 34.65
N ILE A 11 -6.78 -21.10 34.96
CA ILE A 11 -7.44 -20.10 34.08
C ILE A 11 -6.60 -18.83 33.95
N PHE A 12 -6.01 -18.33 35.03
CA PHE A 12 -5.12 -17.18 35.01
C PHE A 12 -3.85 -17.42 34.16
N ILE A 13 -3.24 -18.61 34.29
CA ILE A 13 -2.05 -18.98 33.51
C ILE A 13 -2.42 -19.05 32.03
N LEU A 14 -3.49 -19.72 31.66
CA LEU A 14 -3.94 -19.82 30.27
C LEU A 14 -4.31 -18.44 29.70
N GLY A 15 -5.02 -17.62 30.47
CA GLY A 15 -5.35 -16.23 30.08
C GLY A 15 -4.10 -15.38 29.81
N ALA A 16 -3.07 -15.47 30.65
CA ALA A 16 -1.84 -14.73 30.47
C ALA A 16 -1.06 -15.14 29.22
N LEU A 17 -1.10 -16.42 28.82
CA LEU A 17 -0.48 -16.91 27.59
C LEU A 17 -1.20 -16.40 26.32
N VAL A 18 -2.53 -16.39 26.34
CA VAL A 18 -3.34 -15.93 25.19
C VAL A 18 -3.11 -14.44 24.90
N LEU A 19 -2.99 -13.60 25.93
CA LEU A 19 -2.81 -12.15 25.74
C LEU A 19 -1.48 -11.76 25.07
N ARG A 20 -0.43 -12.55 25.25
CA ARG A 20 0.89 -12.28 24.62
C ARG A 20 0.94 -12.62 23.12
N VAL A 21 0.12 -13.56 22.66
CA VAL A 21 0.16 -14.04 21.26
C VAL A 21 -0.69 -13.16 20.34
N SER A 22 -1.72 -12.48 20.85
CA SER A 22 -2.75 -11.84 20.02
C SER A 22 -2.30 -10.64 19.19
N SER A 23 -1.38 -9.82 19.68
CA SER A 23 -0.94 -8.59 18.96
C SER A 23 -0.22 -8.90 17.65
N GLY A 24 0.70 -9.87 17.64
CA GLY A 24 1.42 -10.27 16.45
C GLY A 24 0.55 -10.96 15.39
N VAL A 25 -0.46 -11.72 15.82
CA VAL A 25 -1.42 -12.37 14.91
C VAL A 25 -2.31 -11.34 14.22
N ILE A 26 -2.80 -10.35 14.96
CA ILE A 26 -3.63 -9.27 14.41
C ILE A 26 -2.83 -8.46 13.37
N GLU A 27 -1.57 -8.13 13.66
CA GLU A 27 -0.72 -7.39 12.74
C GLU A 27 -0.46 -8.17 11.43
N ARG A 28 -0.19 -9.47 11.53
CA ARG A 28 -0.05 -10.37 10.37
C ARG A 28 -1.34 -10.45 9.55
N GLY A 29 -2.49 -10.55 10.22
CA GLY A 29 -3.80 -10.53 9.57
C GLY A 29 -4.04 -9.23 8.79
N LYS A 30 -3.68 -8.09 9.37
CA LYS A 30 -3.72 -6.79 8.67
C LYS A 30 -2.78 -6.75 7.47
N ALA A 31 -1.54 -7.24 7.60
CA ALA A 31 -0.58 -7.27 6.50
C ALA A 31 -1.06 -8.15 5.34
N THR A 32 -1.67 -9.30 5.64
CA THR A 32 -2.28 -10.18 4.63
C THR A 32 -3.46 -9.50 3.95
N LYS A 33 -4.32 -8.81 4.70
CA LYS A 33 -5.45 -8.05 4.13
C LYS A 33 -4.96 -6.90 3.26
N ASP A 34 -3.91 -6.20 3.66
CA ASP A 34 -3.28 -5.12 2.90
C ASP A 34 -2.74 -5.64 1.56
N MET A 35 -2.03 -6.77 1.58
CA MET A 35 -1.58 -7.47 0.37
C MET A 35 -2.75 -7.89 -0.53
N SER A 36 -3.84 -8.39 0.05
CA SER A 36 -5.05 -8.75 -0.69
C SER A 36 -5.71 -7.53 -1.35
N ASN A 37 -5.73 -6.39 -0.67
CA ASN A 37 -6.24 -5.14 -1.24
C ASN A 37 -5.42 -4.71 -2.46
N LEU A 38 -4.08 -4.70 -2.33
CA LEU A 38 -3.19 -4.35 -3.45
C LEU A 38 -3.36 -5.30 -4.65
N ARG A 39 -3.55 -6.61 -4.41
CA ARG A 39 -3.84 -7.57 -5.49
C ARG A 39 -5.16 -7.27 -6.19
N GLN A 40 -6.22 -6.95 -5.44
CA GLN A 40 -7.50 -6.58 -6.02
C GLN A 40 -7.39 -5.30 -6.85
N ILE A 41 -6.63 -4.31 -6.38
CA ILE A 41 -6.32 -3.09 -7.14
C ILE A 41 -5.55 -3.44 -8.41
N GLY A 42 -4.53 -4.32 -8.32
CA GLY A 42 -3.75 -4.78 -9.47
C GLY A 42 -4.62 -5.44 -10.55
N ILE A 43 -5.54 -6.33 -10.17
CA ILE A 43 -6.50 -6.97 -11.09
C ILE A 43 -7.41 -5.93 -11.76
N ALA A 44 -7.89 -4.96 -10.99
CA ALA A 44 -8.72 -3.88 -11.52
C ALA A 44 -7.96 -2.98 -12.50
N ILE A 45 -6.69 -2.68 -12.20
CA ILE A 45 -5.79 -1.95 -13.10
C ILE A 45 -5.57 -2.74 -14.38
N GLN A 46 -5.30 -4.04 -14.29
CA GLN A 46 -5.12 -4.88 -15.48
C GLN A 46 -6.36 -4.85 -16.38
N THR A 47 -7.54 -4.96 -15.80
CA THR A 47 -8.80 -4.90 -16.56
C THR A 47 -8.98 -3.51 -17.18
N TYR A 48 -8.68 -2.45 -16.41
CA TYR A 48 -8.73 -1.09 -16.92
C TYR A 48 -7.76 -0.88 -18.10
N LEU A 49 -6.52 -1.36 -17.99
CA LEU A 49 -5.49 -1.23 -19.03
C LEU A 49 -5.91 -1.94 -20.32
N ASN A 50 -6.54 -3.10 -20.21
CA ASN A 50 -7.08 -3.82 -21.38
C ASN A 50 -8.20 -3.05 -22.09
N ASP A 51 -8.99 -2.29 -21.33
CA ASP A 51 -10.09 -1.46 -21.87
C ASP A 51 -9.63 -0.08 -22.36
N ASN A 52 -8.39 0.35 -22.08
CA ASN A 52 -7.91 1.70 -22.30
C ASN A 52 -6.51 1.75 -22.95
N ASP A 53 -6.24 0.89 -23.93
CA ASP A 53 -5.00 0.89 -24.75
C ASP A 53 -3.71 0.89 -23.92
N GLN A 54 -3.69 0.18 -22.78
CA GLN A 54 -2.56 0.10 -21.85
C GLN A 54 -2.15 1.45 -21.22
N ILE A 55 -3.07 2.41 -21.19
CA ILE A 55 -2.86 3.73 -20.61
C ILE A 55 -3.48 3.78 -19.20
N LEU A 56 -2.67 4.11 -18.20
CA LEU A 56 -3.12 4.29 -16.80
C LEU A 56 -4.13 5.45 -16.70
N PRO A 57 -5.09 5.38 -15.76
CA PRO A 57 -6.01 6.50 -15.49
C PRO A 57 -5.24 7.75 -15.07
N ALA A 58 -5.81 8.94 -15.27
CA ALA A 58 -5.19 10.18 -14.80
C ALA A 58 -5.14 10.23 -13.27
N THR A 59 -4.06 10.79 -12.68
CA THR A 59 -3.90 10.90 -11.22
C THR A 59 -5.04 11.65 -10.55
N THR A 60 -5.57 12.68 -11.19
CA THR A 60 -6.65 13.52 -10.67
C THR A 60 -7.98 12.79 -10.51
N THR A 61 -8.16 11.68 -11.21
CA THR A 61 -9.40 10.89 -11.18
C THR A 61 -9.26 9.58 -10.42
N TRP A 62 -8.07 9.23 -10.02
CA TRP A 62 -7.75 7.98 -9.34
C TRP A 62 -8.17 7.99 -7.85
N PRO A 63 -8.84 7.01 -7.27
CA PRO A 63 -9.36 5.76 -7.85
C PRO A 63 -10.74 5.91 -8.53
N GLY A 64 -11.28 7.08 -8.62
CA GLY A 64 -12.62 7.38 -9.10
C GLY A 64 -13.61 7.67 -7.98
N THR A 65 -14.79 8.12 -8.37
CA THR A 65 -15.95 8.37 -7.50
C THR A 65 -17.18 7.67 -8.09
N SER A 66 -18.30 7.70 -7.36
CA SER A 66 -19.58 7.18 -7.86
C SER A 66 -20.08 7.93 -9.12
N THR A 67 -19.73 9.22 -9.23
CA THR A 67 -20.10 10.10 -10.35
C THR A 67 -19.06 10.09 -11.48
N THR A 68 -17.81 9.80 -11.17
CA THR A 68 -16.70 9.71 -12.13
C THR A 68 -15.99 8.37 -11.96
N PRO A 69 -16.59 7.26 -12.42
CA PRO A 69 -16.02 5.93 -12.24
C PRO A 69 -14.69 5.77 -12.98
N VAL A 70 -13.67 5.27 -12.28
CA VAL A 70 -12.39 4.89 -12.88
C VAL A 70 -12.11 3.44 -12.50
N LEU A 71 -11.44 3.16 -11.39
CA LEU A 71 -11.35 1.80 -10.83
C LEU A 71 -12.52 1.51 -9.91
N TYR A 72 -12.81 2.44 -8.97
CA TYR A 72 -13.95 2.34 -8.09
C TYR A 72 -15.25 2.45 -8.88
N VAL A 73 -16.22 1.65 -8.50
CA VAL A 73 -17.51 1.37 -9.11
C VAL A 73 -17.41 0.53 -10.39
N LYS A 74 -16.52 0.86 -11.33
CA LYS A 74 -16.47 0.12 -12.61
C LYS A 74 -15.82 -1.27 -12.49
N TYR A 75 -14.71 -1.37 -11.75
CA TYR A 75 -13.93 -2.61 -11.61
C TYR A 75 -13.82 -3.10 -10.16
N ILE A 76 -14.01 -2.23 -9.19
CA ILE A 76 -14.01 -2.53 -7.75
C ILE A 76 -15.28 -1.96 -7.13
N ALA A 77 -16.16 -2.84 -6.63
CA ALA A 77 -17.46 -2.46 -6.09
C ALA A 77 -17.39 -1.70 -4.74
N THR A 78 -16.34 -1.89 -3.96
CA THR A 78 -16.21 -1.28 -2.65
C THR A 78 -14.98 -0.38 -2.54
N ARG A 79 -15.17 0.83 -2.03
CA ARG A 79 -14.08 1.78 -1.83
C ARG A 79 -13.11 1.38 -0.71
N LYS A 80 -13.54 0.53 0.22
CA LYS A 80 -12.70 0.00 1.31
C LYS A 80 -11.42 -0.69 0.84
N VAL A 81 -11.39 -1.21 -0.38
CA VAL A 81 -10.18 -1.83 -0.96
C VAL A 81 -9.03 -0.82 -1.08
N PHE A 82 -9.34 0.48 -1.25
CA PHE A 82 -8.33 1.53 -1.36
C PHE A 82 -7.84 2.05 -0.01
N GLN A 83 -8.37 1.54 1.09
CA GLN A 83 -7.91 1.85 2.44
C GLN A 83 -7.08 0.70 3.01
N SER A 84 -5.86 1.02 3.47
CA SER A 84 -5.01 0.05 4.17
C SER A 84 -5.62 -0.33 5.53
N PRO A 85 -5.57 -1.60 5.96
CA PRO A 85 -5.99 -2.02 7.30
C PRO A 85 -5.20 -1.39 8.44
N PHE A 86 -4.07 -0.77 8.15
CA PHE A 86 -3.26 -0.03 9.11
C PHE A 86 -3.73 1.41 9.26
N ASP A 87 -4.46 1.94 8.29
CA ASP A 87 -5.03 3.29 8.31
C ASP A 87 -6.22 3.34 9.29
N LYS A 88 -6.13 4.21 10.29
CA LYS A 88 -7.16 4.37 11.33
C LYS A 88 -8.19 5.46 11.03
N ARG A 89 -8.12 6.10 9.86
CA ARG A 89 -9.19 6.98 9.45
C ARG A 89 -10.51 6.19 9.35
N PRO A 90 -11.68 6.81 9.60
CA PRO A 90 -12.96 6.10 9.54
C PRO A 90 -13.15 5.43 8.19
N ALA A 91 -13.43 4.12 8.20
CA ALA A 91 -13.77 3.40 6.99
C ALA A 91 -15.19 3.74 6.55
N LEU A 92 -15.33 4.33 5.36
CA LEU A 92 -16.60 4.71 4.77
C LEU A 92 -16.83 3.92 3.48
N GLU A 93 -18.08 3.70 3.10
CA GLU A 93 -18.45 3.08 1.81
C GLU A 93 -18.82 4.12 0.75
N THR A 94 -18.60 5.40 1.04
CA THR A 94 -18.93 6.51 0.17
C THR A 94 -17.69 7.03 -0.55
N ASP A 95 -17.87 7.97 -1.46
CA ASP A 95 -16.80 8.70 -2.15
C ASP A 95 -15.86 9.46 -1.19
N LEU A 96 -16.28 9.66 0.07
CA LEU A 96 -15.49 10.26 1.13
C LEU A 96 -14.55 9.27 1.86
N ALA A 97 -14.60 7.98 1.48
CA ALA A 97 -13.71 6.97 2.08
C ALA A 97 -12.24 7.33 1.82
N PRO A 98 -11.38 7.20 2.85
CA PRO A 98 -9.98 7.52 2.71
C PRO A 98 -9.27 6.57 1.74
N VAL A 99 -8.33 7.12 0.98
CA VAL A 99 -7.39 6.38 0.13
C VAL A 99 -6.03 6.35 0.82
N SER A 100 -5.49 5.17 1.06
CA SER A 100 -4.22 4.99 1.77
C SER A 100 -3.05 4.69 0.85
N TYR A 101 -3.33 4.18 -0.35
CA TYR A 101 -2.30 3.78 -1.30
C TYR A 101 -1.96 4.94 -2.23
N SER A 102 -0.68 5.30 -2.24
CA SER A 102 -0.13 6.32 -3.12
C SER A 102 0.28 5.72 -4.45
N ILE A 103 0.12 6.50 -5.50
CA ILE A 103 0.52 6.14 -6.84
C ILE A 103 1.86 6.78 -7.19
N ASN A 104 2.67 6.11 -7.98
CA ASN A 104 3.95 6.63 -8.45
C ASN A 104 3.72 7.68 -9.55
N THR A 105 4.00 8.94 -9.21
CA THR A 105 3.79 10.09 -10.12
C THR A 105 4.64 10.06 -11.37
N ASN A 106 5.79 9.38 -11.35
CA ASN A 106 6.64 9.25 -12.54
C ASN A 106 5.96 8.50 -13.69
N MET A 107 4.92 7.71 -13.40
CA MET A 107 4.10 7.08 -14.43
C MET A 107 3.34 8.09 -15.29
N PHE A 108 3.14 9.32 -14.80
CA PHE A 108 2.28 10.33 -15.42
C PHE A 108 3.04 11.48 -16.09
N VAL A 109 4.35 11.54 -15.91
CA VAL A 109 5.19 12.58 -16.50
C VAL A 109 5.33 12.32 -18.01
N ALA A 110 5.20 13.39 -18.82
CA ALA A 110 5.56 13.35 -20.24
C ALA A 110 7.06 13.12 -20.42
N ALA A 111 7.49 12.77 -21.62
CA ALA A 111 8.89 12.45 -21.89
C ALA A 111 9.87 13.40 -21.13
N PRO A 112 10.90 12.83 -20.42
CA PRO A 112 11.38 11.46 -20.51
C PRO A 112 10.57 10.40 -19.71
N GLY A 113 9.42 10.72 -19.14
CA GLY A 113 8.56 9.75 -18.48
C GLY A 113 7.77 8.88 -19.46
N ILE A 114 6.88 8.02 -18.93
CA ILE A 114 6.13 7.05 -19.74
C ILE A 114 4.78 7.55 -20.25
N SER A 115 4.39 8.78 -19.92
CA SER A 115 3.10 9.38 -20.32
C SER A 115 1.89 8.49 -20.05
N ARG A 116 1.88 7.80 -18.90
CA ARG A 116 0.85 6.82 -18.46
C ARG A 116 0.81 5.50 -19.25
N ASN A 117 1.60 5.32 -20.29
CA ASN A 117 1.60 4.06 -21.01
C ASN A 117 2.47 3.03 -20.27
N ILE A 118 1.83 2.01 -19.71
CA ILE A 118 2.50 1.00 -18.91
C ILE A 118 3.52 0.17 -19.71
N LEU A 119 3.35 0.08 -21.03
CA LEU A 119 4.28 -0.64 -21.91
C LEU A 119 5.64 0.05 -22.06
N ASN A 120 5.72 1.32 -21.70
CA ASN A 120 6.97 2.08 -21.75
C ASN A 120 7.82 1.94 -20.48
N VAL A 121 7.38 1.16 -19.50
CA VAL A 121 8.16 0.87 -18.29
C VAL A 121 9.29 -0.08 -18.62
N VAL A 122 10.53 0.33 -18.36
CA VAL A 122 11.74 -0.45 -18.70
C VAL A 122 11.89 -1.69 -17.81
N SER A 123 11.58 -1.56 -16.53
CA SER A 123 11.74 -2.62 -15.54
C SER A 123 10.45 -2.85 -14.74
N PRO A 124 9.35 -3.38 -15.34
CA PRO A 124 8.04 -3.45 -14.69
C PRO A 124 8.02 -4.23 -13.37
N SER A 125 8.81 -5.30 -13.28
CA SER A 125 8.94 -6.14 -12.08
C SER A 125 9.76 -5.51 -10.95
N SER A 126 10.40 -4.39 -11.20
CA SER A 126 11.19 -3.67 -10.19
C SER A 126 10.59 -2.31 -9.86
N THR A 127 9.80 -1.72 -10.78
CA THR A 127 9.25 -0.36 -10.63
C THR A 127 7.94 -0.38 -9.86
N PHE A 128 7.85 0.45 -8.83
CA PHE A 128 6.65 0.58 -8.01
C PHE A 128 5.54 1.31 -8.76
N LEU A 129 4.36 0.74 -8.72
CA LEU A 129 3.15 1.41 -9.19
C LEU A 129 2.42 2.07 -8.03
N MET A 130 2.28 1.36 -6.90
CA MET A 130 1.49 1.83 -5.76
C MET A 130 1.99 1.22 -4.45
N ALA A 131 1.99 2.03 -3.38
CA ALA A 131 2.30 1.59 -2.02
C ALA A 131 1.51 2.42 -0.99
N PRO A 132 1.33 1.91 0.25
CA PRO A 132 0.78 2.73 1.33
C PRO A 132 1.66 3.95 1.60
N LYS A 133 1.06 5.12 1.86
CA LYS A 133 1.79 6.34 2.19
C LYS A 133 1.27 7.02 3.44
N TYR A 134 2.20 7.34 4.33
CA TYR A 134 1.94 8.09 5.57
C TYR A 134 3.22 8.87 5.96
N THR A 135 3.08 9.89 6.78
CA THR A 135 4.19 10.80 7.14
C THR A 135 4.73 10.56 8.56
N GLY A 136 4.27 9.52 9.24
CA GLY A 136 4.66 9.27 10.62
C GLY A 136 4.22 7.89 11.11
N ASN A 137 3.46 7.83 12.21
CA ASN A 137 2.96 6.56 12.72
C ASN A 137 1.79 6.04 11.85
N PRO A 138 1.89 4.86 11.20
CA PRO A 138 0.83 4.33 10.35
C PRO A 138 -0.49 4.04 11.10
N THR A 139 -0.45 3.98 12.41
CA THR A 139 -1.65 3.77 13.23
C THR A 139 -2.37 5.06 13.62
N ASN A 140 -1.82 6.24 13.29
CA ASN A 140 -2.42 7.53 13.59
C ASN A 140 -3.12 8.08 12.32
N ALA A 141 -4.38 8.49 12.45
CA ALA A 141 -5.15 9.05 11.36
C ALA A 141 -4.50 10.27 10.71
N SER A 142 -3.87 11.15 11.50
CA SER A 142 -3.16 12.35 11.01
C SER A 142 -1.85 12.06 10.29
N SER A 143 -1.33 10.85 10.39
CA SER A 143 -0.06 10.46 9.76
C SER A 143 -0.22 9.95 8.32
N TRP A 144 -1.44 9.73 7.84
CA TRP A 144 -1.69 9.28 6.48
C TRP A 144 -1.71 10.46 5.51
N ALA A 145 -0.86 10.41 4.50
CA ALA A 145 -0.81 11.41 3.45
C ALA A 145 -1.96 11.21 2.45
N GLY A 146 -2.44 12.30 1.88
CA GLY A 146 -3.50 12.30 0.88
C GLY A 146 -4.86 12.73 1.42
N THR A 147 -5.76 12.96 0.48
CA THR A 147 -7.14 13.35 0.75
C THR A 147 -8.02 12.12 1.00
N THR A 148 -9.26 12.35 1.44
CA THR A 148 -10.26 11.29 1.57
C THR A 148 -10.73 10.74 0.21
N THR A 149 -10.47 11.44 -0.89
CA THR A 149 -11.12 11.17 -2.19
C THR A 149 -10.17 10.77 -3.32
N SER A 150 -8.88 11.08 -3.21
CA SER A 150 -7.87 10.76 -4.23
C SER A 150 -6.66 10.04 -3.64
N ALA A 151 -5.98 9.27 -4.49
CA ALA A 151 -4.72 8.66 -4.10
C ALA A 151 -3.65 9.77 -3.93
N PRO A 152 -2.89 9.75 -2.83
CA PRO A 152 -1.74 10.63 -2.70
C PRO A 152 -0.64 10.20 -3.68
N ASP A 153 0.25 11.13 -4.00
CA ASP A 153 1.37 10.86 -4.88
C ASP A 153 2.56 10.24 -4.13
N LEU A 154 3.23 9.26 -4.75
CA LEU A 154 4.57 8.85 -4.34
C LEU A 154 5.58 9.79 -4.99
N PRO A 155 6.38 10.52 -4.22
CA PRO A 155 7.36 11.44 -4.80
C PRO A 155 8.47 10.70 -5.55
N VAL A 156 9.02 11.36 -6.56
CA VAL A 156 10.19 10.89 -7.30
C VAL A 156 11.37 10.68 -6.34
N GLY A 157 11.99 9.51 -6.41
CA GLY A 157 13.24 9.26 -5.73
C GLY A 157 13.17 9.22 -4.21
N ALA A 158 11.98 9.09 -3.64
CA ALA A 158 11.87 8.95 -2.21
C ALA A 158 11.13 7.66 -1.88
N PRO A 159 11.63 6.87 -0.93
CA PRO A 159 10.74 6.57 0.13
C PRO A 159 10.64 7.85 0.95
N ALA A 160 9.54 8.59 0.83
CA ALA A 160 9.22 9.67 1.76
C ALA A 160 9.07 9.10 3.19
N GLU A 161 8.96 7.80 3.30
CA GLU A 161 8.87 7.05 4.52
C GLU A 161 10.16 6.27 4.78
N THR A 162 10.69 6.46 5.96
CA THR A 162 11.80 5.66 6.49
C THR A 162 11.31 4.40 7.20
N ARG A 163 10.00 4.13 7.20
CA ARG A 163 9.36 3.07 7.96
C ARG A 163 8.18 2.46 7.20
N GLY A 164 8.03 1.15 7.33
CA GLY A 164 6.91 0.39 6.79
C GLY A 164 5.66 0.40 7.68
N THR A 165 4.58 -0.20 7.19
CA THR A 165 3.28 -0.25 7.85
C THR A 165 3.17 -1.32 8.94
N HIS A 166 4.01 -2.35 8.90
CA HIS A 166 3.93 -3.51 9.80
C HIS A 166 5.30 -4.01 10.24
N ASN A 167 5.34 -4.99 11.14
CA ASN A 167 6.53 -5.51 11.80
C ASN A 167 7.34 -4.39 12.48
N SER A 168 6.65 -3.63 13.35
CA SER A 168 7.22 -2.46 14.04
C SER A 168 7.76 -1.39 13.08
N GLY A 169 7.16 -1.28 11.89
CA GLY A 169 7.57 -0.35 10.85
C GLY A 169 8.72 -0.86 9.97
N ALA A 170 9.10 -2.14 10.08
CA ALA A 170 10.19 -2.69 9.27
C ALA A 170 9.74 -3.21 7.89
N LYS A 171 8.43 -3.36 7.64
CA LYS A 171 7.92 -3.95 6.40
C LYS A 171 6.79 -3.12 5.78
N ILE A 172 6.70 -3.17 4.46
CA ILE A 172 5.65 -2.54 3.65
C ILE A 172 5.25 -3.46 2.48
N ASN A 173 3.97 -3.46 2.13
CA ASN A 173 3.50 -4.13 0.93
C ASN A 173 3.48 -3.16 -0.24
N VAL A 174 3.89 -3.60 -1.42
CA VAL A 174 3.98 -2.79 -2.63
C VAL A 174 3.34 -3.53 -3.81
N LEU A 175 2.68 -2.78 -4.69
CA LEU A 175 2.22 -3.20 -6.01
C LEU A 175 3.21 -2.68 -7.05
N PHE A 176 3.72 -3.57 -7.90
CA PHE A 176 4.65 -3.25 -8.98
C PHE A 176 3.94 -2.99 -10.31
N CYS A 177 4.68 -2.51 -11.30
CA CYS A 177 4.11 -2.18 -12.61
C CYS A 177 3.71 -3.39 -13.45
N ASP A 178 4.27 -4.57 -13.18
CA ASP A 178 3.81 -5.85 -13.74
C ASP A 178 2.62 -6.45 -12.96
N LEU A 179 2.08 -5.69 -12.00
CA LEU A 179 0.92 -6.00 -11.16
C LEU A 179 1.13 -7.12 -10.14
N HIS A 180 2.35 -7.60 -9.93
CA HIS A 180 2.64 -8.44 -8.78
C HIS A 180 2.72 -7.61 -7.49
N THR A 181 2.54 -8.27 -6.35
CA THR A 181 2.66 -7.65 -5.03
C THR A 181 3.73 -8.33 -4.21
N GLU A 182 4.55 -7.55 -3.52
CA GLU A 182 5.60 -8.05 -2.66
C GLU A 182 5.63 -7.30 -1.31
N THR A 183 6.12 -7.97 -0.27
CA THR A 183 6.43 -7.34 1.01
C THR A 183 7.91 -7.00 1.07
N LEU A 184 8.21 -5.72 1.10
CA LEU A 184 9.58 -5.20 1.21
C LEU A 184 9.96 -4.97 2.66
N THR A 185 11.25 -5.13 2.95
CA THR A 185 11.82 -4.87 4.28
C THR A 185 12.70 -3.63 4.20
N PHE A 186 12.46 -2.67 5.10
CA PHE A 186 13.33 -1.52 5.27
C PHE A 186 14.67 -1.96 5.87
N GLY A 187 15.75 -1.60 5.19
CA GLY A 187 17.12 -1.77 5.64
C GLY A 187 17.69 -0.49 6.25
N PRO A 188 19.00 -0.45 6.50
CA PRO A 188 19.69 0.79 6.83
C PRO A 188 19.50 1.82 5.70
N ALA A 189 19.24 3.07 6.07
CA ALA A 189 19.06 4.15 5.09
C ALA A 189 20.28 4.27 4.17
N GLY A 190 20.04 4.42 2.87
CA GLY A 190 21.12 4.63 1.89
C GLY A 190 21.85 3.36 1.44
N THR A 191 21.34 2.15 1.74
CA THR A 191 21.93 0.92 1.20
C THR A 191 21.79 0.90 -0.32
N ALA A 192 22.91 0.90 -1.03
CA ALA A 192 22.94 0.95 -2.50
C ALA A 192 22.15 -0.20 -3.15
N GLY A 193 21.39 0.13 -4.18
CA GLY A 193 20.61 -0.82 -4.96
C GLY A 193 19.29 -1.29 -4.31
N THR A 194 18.95 -0.81 -3.12
CA THR A 194 17.65 -1.08 -2.49
C THR A 194 16.61 -0.04 -2.95
N PHE A 195 15.34 -0.31 -2.71
CA PHE A 195 14.26 0.66 -2.99
C PHE A 195 14.41 1.98 -2.19
N GLN A 196 15.24 2.00 -1.15
CA GLN A 196 15.56 3.19 -0.35
C GLN A 196 16.72 4.00 -0.93
N ASP A 197 17.39 3.49 -1.95
CA ASP A 197 18.46 4.19 -2.64
C ASP A 197 17.88 5.07 -3.74
N THR A 198 18.02 6.37 -3.57
CA THR A 198 17.53 7.38 -4.51
C THR A 198 18.63 7.97 -5.39
N THR A 199 19.84 7.44 -5.30
CA THR A 199 21.04 8.02 -5.96
C THR A 199 21.62 7.13 -7.03
N SER A 200 21.60 5.80 -6.87
CA SER A 200 22.13 4.88 -7.87
C SER A 200 21.06 4.46 -8.89
N ASN A 201 21.49 4.10 -10.09
CA ASN A 201 20.58 3.56 -11.11
C ASN A 201 19.88 2.27 -10.64
N LEU A 202 20.51 1.48 -9.78
CA LEU A 202 19.93 0.26 -9.23
C LEU A 202 18.76 0.54 -8.27
N GLY A 203 18.84 1.60 -7.48
CA GLY A 203 17.76 2.02 -6.60
C GLY A 203 16.69 2.82 -7.36
N LEU A 204 17.10 3.69 -8.28
CA LEU A 204 16.18 4.52 -9.08
C LEU A 204 15.20 3.71 -9.93
N LYS A 205 15.55 2.49 -10.38
CA LYS A 205 14.62 1.61 -11.14
C LYS A 205 13.32 1.30 -10.39
N HIS A 206 13.32 1.40 -9.06
CA HIS A 206 12.11 1.21 -8.26
C HIS A 206 11.14 2.39 -8.37
N TRP A 207 11.62 3.56 -8.72
CA TRP A 207 10.87 4.81 -8.72
C TRP A 207 10.72 5.42 -10.12
N ASP A 208 11.76 5.32 -10.94
CA ASP A 208 11.82 5.88 -12.29
C ASP A 208 11.49 4.80 -13.32
N PRO A 209 10.35 4.87 -14.01
CA PRO A 209 9.93 3.87 -14.98
C PRO A 209 10.82 3.80 -16.23
N THR A 210 11.75 4.74 -16.40
CA THR A 210 12.67 4.81 -17.55
C THR A 210 14.04 4.15 -17.28
N LYS A 211 14.22 3.54 -16.09
CA LYS A 211 15.49 2.91 -15.64
C LYS A 211 15.46 1.39 -15.63
#